data_bdbbc2edc925970e469b76207457c988
#
_entry.id   bdbbc2edc925970e469b76207457c988
#
_cell.length_a   1.000
_cell.length_b   1.000
_cell.length_c   1.000
_cell.angle_alpha   90.00
_cell.angle_beta   90.00
_cell.angle_gamma   90.00
#
_symmetry.space_group_name_H-M   'P 1'
#
loop_
_entity.id
_entity.type
_entity.pdbx_description
1 polymer ?
#
loop_
_entity_poly.entity_id
_entity_poly.type
_entity_poly.pdbx_seq_one_letter_code
_entity_poly.pdbx_strand_id
1 'polypeptide(L)'
;MISREPTIERLALAQRLLLTPFGLDEPHLARALNEIKAHQVDEADLYFQYTRSEGWSLEEGIVKTGSFSIDQGVGVRAVSGEKTAFAYSDDISEASLLDAARTVRTISSASQNKRTKVATQKIAKSRSLYTGHDPISTLDSAAKVALLGRVEKLARAKDPRVAQ
;
A
#
# COMPACT_ATOMS: atom_id res chain seq x y z
N MET A 1 -24.62 16.67 -10.41
CA MET A 1 -23.62 17.32 -9.53
C MET A 1 -22.85 16.20 -8.85
N ILE A 2 -21.73 15.72 -9.40
CA ILE A 2 -20.94 14.61 -8.82
C ILE A 2 -19.84 15.25 -7.98
N SER A 3 -19.97 15.07 -6.68
CA SER A 3 -19.14 15.63 -5.61
C SER A 3 -17.64 15.41 -5.87
N ARG A 4 -16.83 16.45 -5.66
CA ARG A 4 -15.35 16.42 -5.67
C ARG A 4 -14.76 15.81 -4.38
N GLU A 5 -15.59 15.41 -3.43
CA GLU A 5 -15.23 14.94 -2.10
C GLU A 5 -14.46 13.62 -2.02
N PRO A 6 -14.72 12.58 -2.85
CA PRO A 6 -14.07 11.27 -2.62
C PRO A 6 -12.56 11.24 -2.82
N THR A 7 -11.98 12.20 -3.55
CA THR A 7 -10.52 12.24 -3.78
C THR A 7 -9.78 12.87 -2.60
N ILE A 8 -10.34 13.92 -2.00
CA ILE A 8 -9.77 14.60 -0.84
C ILE A 8 -9.83 13.67 0.38
N GLU A 9 -10.94 12.97 0.57
CA GLU A 9 -11.09 11.99 1.66
C GLU A 9 -10.11 10.82 1.54
N ARG A 10 -9.86 10.32 0.32
CA ARG A 10 -8.88 9.25 0.08
C ARG A 10 -7.46 9.70 0.35
N LEU A 11 -7.09 10.92 -0.06
CA LEU A 11 -5.77 11.48 0.22
C LEU A 11 -5.56 11.67 1.72
N ALA A 12 -6.55 12.24 2.41
CA ALA A 12 -6.50 12.39 3.87
C ALA A 12 -6.44 11.03 4.59
N LEU A 13 -7.13 10.02 4.09
CA LEU A 13 -7.03 8.65 4.62
C LEU A 13 -5.64 8.07 4.40
N ALA A 14 -5.07 8.22 3.22
CA ALA A 14 -3.73 7.75 2.90
C ALA A 14 -2.68 8.43 3.79
N GLN A 15 -2.74 9.75 3.95
CA GLN A 15 -1.85 10.48 4.87
C GLN A 15 -1.98 9.97 6.30
N ARG A 16 -3.20 9.77 6.79
CA ARG A 16 -3.46 9.28 8.14
C ARG A 16 -2.96 7.85 8.38
N LEU A 17 -2.99 6.99 7.37
CA LEU A 17 -2.57 5.58 7.50
C LEU A 17 -1.10 5.36 7.19
N LEU A 18 -0.53 6.12 6.24
CA LEU A 18 0.77 5.83 5.65
C LEU A 18 1.85 6.84 6.05
N LEU A 19 1.49 8.01 6.54
CA LEU A 19 2.46 9.06 6.88
C LEU A 19 2.38 9.46 8.35
N THR A 20 1.21 9.87 8.83
CA THR A 20 1.03 10.41 10.17
C THR A 20 1.51 9.49 11.30
N PRO A 21 1.25 8.15 11.28
CA PRO A 21 1.71 7.24 12.33
C PRO A 21 3.24 7.14 12.43
N PHE A 22 3.93 7.48 11.35
CA PHE A 22 5.40 7.43 11.23
C PHE A 22 6.06 8.79 11.34
N GLY A 23 5.31 9.83 11.70
CA GLY A 23 5.81 11.19 11.82
C GLY A 23 6.22 11.83 10.48
N LEU A 24 5.71 11.30 9.36
CA LEU A 24 5.99 11.81 8.02
C LEU A 24 4.91 12.79 7.57
N ASP A 25 5.32 13.76 6.76
CA ASP A 25 4.48 14.76 6.12
C ASP A 25 5.00 15.10 4.72
N GLU A 26 4.31 15.98 4.00
CA GLU A 26 4.72 16.42 2.65
C GLU A 26 6.14 17.00 2.58
N PRO A 27 6.63 17.82 3.54
CA PRO A 27 8.01 18.25 3.59
C PRO A 27 9.03 17.13 3.60
N HIS A 28 8.79 16.02 4.33
CA HIS A 28 9.66 14.86 4.36
C HIS A 28 9.70 14.16 2.98
N LEU A 29 8.54 14.01 2.33
CA LEU A 29 8.45 13.44 0.98
C LEU A 29 9.18 14.32 -0.04
N ALA A 30 9.00 15.64 0.06
CA ALA A 30 9.68 16.59 -0.81
C ALA A 30 11.20 16.51 -0.64
N ARG A 31 11.72 16.36 0.59
CA ARG A 31 13.15 16.18 0.84
C ARG A 31 13.69 14.93 0.16
N ALA A 32 13.01 13.80 0.30
CA ALA A 32 13.41 12.54 -0.34
C ALA A 32 13.43 12.66 -1.87
N LEU A 33 12.38 13.24 -2.47
CA LEU A 33 12.34 13.48 -3.91
C LEU A 33 13.44 14.44 -4.37
N ASN A 34 13.75 15.49 -3.61
CA ASN A 34 14.83 16.42 -3.92
C ASN A 34 16.20 15.75 -3.80
N GLU A 35 16.38 14.83 -2.85
CA GLU A 35 17.61 14.05 -2.70
C GLU A 35 17.87 13.21 -3.96
N ILE A 36 16.83 12.60 -4.55
CA ILE A 36 16.94 11.85 -5.81
C ILE A 36 17.23 12.80 -6.97
N LYS A 37 16.51 13.92 -7.05
CA LYS A 37 16.60 14.91 -8.13
C LYS A 37 17.86 15.76 -8.11
N ALA A 38 18.66 15.72 -7.03
CA ALA A 38 19.97 16.37 -6.99
C ALA A 38 20.91 15.86 -8.11
N HIS A 39 20.57 14.74 -8.73
CA HIS A 39 21.19 14.22 -9.94
C HIS A 39 20.19 14.15 -11.08
N GLN A 40 20.68 13.91 -12.31
CA GLN A 40 19.85 13.91 -13.51
C GLN A 40 19.03 12.62 -13.59
N VAL A 41 17.84 12.63 -13.01
CA VAL A 41 16.82 11.60 -13.16
C VAL A 41 15.64 12.17 -13.94
N ASP A 42 15.06 11.36 -14.80
CA ASP A 42 13.92 11.73 -15.61
C ASP A 42 12.63 11.66 -14.78
N GLU A 43 12.48 10.59 -13.99
CA GLU A 43 11.34 10.35 -13.11
C GLU A 43 11.81 9.86 -11.74
N ALA A 44 11.09 10.27 -10.70
CA ALA A 44 11.24 9.74 -9.35
C ALA A 44 9.87 9.64 -8.70
N ASP A 45 9.62 8.55 -8.01
CA ASP A 45 8.42 8.36 -7.22
C ASP A 45 8.69 7.62 -5.90
N LEU A 46 7.77 7.84 -4.97
CA LEU A 46 7.74 7.22 -3.66
C LEU A 46 6.47 6.38 -3.59
N TYR A 47 6.59 5.15 -3.15
CA TYR A 47 5.50 4.23 -2.97
C TYR A 47 5.39 3.82 -1.51
N PHE A 48 4.22 3.97 -0.92
CA PHE A 48 3.93 3.54 0.44
C PHE A 48 2.89 2.44 0.41
N GLN A 49 3.11 1.41 1.21
CA GLN A 49 2.19 0.31 1.33
C GLN A 49 1.90 0.01 2.80
N TYR A 50 0.65 -0.28 3.06
CA TYR A 50 0.19 -0.86 4.32
C TYR A 50 -0.90 -1.89 4.00
N THR A 51 -0.61 -3.14 4.29
CA THR A 51 -1.53 -4.25 4.03
C THR A 51 -1.82 -4.97 5.34
N ARG A 52 -3.09 -5.15 5.63
CA ARG A 52 -3.56 -6.03 6.71
C ARG A 52 -4.17 -7.27 6.11
N SER A 53 -3.77 -8.41 6.62
CA SER A 53 -4.32 -9.70 6.23
C SER A 53 -4.82 -10.45 7.45
N GLU A 54 -5.96 -11.09 7.29
CA GLU A 54 -6.56 -11.92 8.33
C GLU A 54 -7.08 -13.20 7.67
N GLY A 55 -6.74 -14.33 8.27
CA GLY A 55 -7.17 -15.64 7.80
C GLY A 55 -7.77 -16.45 8.95
N TRP A 56 -8.85 -17.17 8.65
CA TRP A 56 -9.50 -18.08 9.59
C TRP A 56 -9.74 -19.41 8.89
N SER A 57 -9.40 -20.50 9.56
CA SER A 57 -9.74 -21.85 9.07
C SER A 57 -10.63 -22.57 10.06
N LEU A 58 -11.60 -23.27 9.51
CA LEU A 58 -12.52 -24.11 10.26
C LEU A 58 -12.51 -25.52 9.65
N GLU A 59 -12.38 -26.50 10.49
CA GLU A 59 -12.36 -27.92 10.13
C GLU A 59 -13.16 -28.70 11.15
N GLU A 60 -14.07 -29.55 10.67
CA GLU A 60 -14.93 -30.38 11.51
C GLU A 60 -15.70 -29.61 12.61
N GLY A 61 -16.18 -28.41 12.27
CA GLY A 61 -16.92 -27.56 13.20
C GLY A 61 -16.05 -26.81 14.22
N ILE A 62 -14.73 -26.93 14.15
CA ILE A 62 -13.79 -26.33 15.08
C ILE A 62 -12.89 -25.35 14.34
N VAL A 63 -12.77 -24.13 14.86
CA VAL A 63 -11.77 -23.16 14.36
C VAL A 63 -10.38 -23.66 14.74
N LYS A 64 -9.59 -24.01 13.73
CA LYS A 64 -8.21 -24.54 13.91
C LYS A 64 -7.19 -23.42 14.01
N THR A 65 -7.32 -22.40 13.16
CA THR A 65 -6.37 -21.29 13.10
C THR A 65 -7.07 -19.96 12.91
N GLY A 66 -6.52 -18.93 13.54
CA GLY A 66 -6.74 -17.54 13.22
C GLY A 66 -5.37 -16.89 13.01
N SER A 67 -5.16 -16.25 11.89
CA SER A 67 -3.92 -15.56 11.57
C SER A 67 -4.17 -14.08 11.32
N PHE A 68 -3.22 -13.26 11.70
CA PHE A 68 -3.24 -11.84 11.44
C PHE A 68 -1.82 -11.40 11.06
N SER A 69 -1.68 -10.66 9.97
CA SER A 69 -0.41 -10.06 9.57
C SER A 69 -0.58 -8.63 9.12
N ILE A 70 0.46 -7.85 9.33
CA ILE A 70 0.62 -6.50 8.78
C ILE A 70 1.90 -6.51 7.96
N ASP A 71 1.78 -6.12 6.69
CA ASP A 71 2.89 -5.86 5.79
C ASP A 71 2.88 -4.38 5.44
N GLN A 72 3.98 -3.71 5.70
CA GLN A 72 4.12 -2.28 5.44
C GLN A 72 5.51 -1.97 4.91
N GLY A 73 5.65 -0.84 4.24
CA GLY A 73 6.95 -0.40 3.77
C GLY A 73 6.89 0.80 2.85
N VAL A 74 8.06 1.29 2.51
CA VAL A 74 8.27 2.36 1.54
C VAL A 74 9.21 1.89 0.43
N GLY A 75 8.84 2.20 -0.80
CA GLY A 75 9.67 2.00 -1.98
C GLY A 75 10.02 3.34 -2.61
N VAL A 76 11.22 3.45 -3.10
CA VAL A 76 11.72 4.61 -3.83
C VAL A 76 12.18 4.14 -5.19
N ARG A 77 11.70 4.80 -6.24
CA ARG A 77 12.10 4.51 -7.62
C ARG A 77 12.68 5.74 -8.28
N ALA A 78 13.72 5.55 -9.07
CA ALA A 78 14.28 6.55 -9.96
C ALA A 78 14.49 5.98 -11.35
N VAL A 79 14.20 6.76 -12.38
CA VAL A 79 14.39 6.42 -13.79
C VAL A 79 15.33 7.42 -14.43
N SER A 80 16.32 6.94 -15.17
CA SER A 80 17.26 7.77 -15.93
C SER A 80 17.52 7.11 -17.29
N GLY A 81 16.94 7.67 -18.37
CA GLY A 81 16.94 7.04 -19.70
C GLY A 81 16.23 5.69 -19.66
N GLU A 82 16.94 4.63 -20.06
CA GLU A 82 16.42 3.26 -20.06
C GLU A 82 16.71 2.50 -18.75
N LYS A 83 17.30 3.16 -17.76
CA LYS A 83 17.67 2.53 -16.49
C LYS A 83 16.66 2.88 -15.40
N THR A 84 16.32 1.89 -14.59
CA THR A 84 15.48 2.05 -13.40
C THR A 84 16.24 1.54 -12.19
N ALA A 85 16.27 2.35 -11.12
CA ALA A 85 16.67 1.93 -9.79
C ALA A 85 15.47 1.85 -8.88
N PHE A 86 15.50 0.90 -7.97
CA PHE A 86 14.51 0.71 -6.96
C PHE A 86 15.19 0.32 -5.64
N ALA A 87 14.76 0.96 -4.54
CA ALA A 87 15.13 0.58 -3.19
C ALA A 87 13.88 0.58 -2.31
N TYR A 88 13.85 -0.27 -1.30
CA TYR A 88 12.70 -0.37 -0.40
C TYR A 88 13.14 -0.62 1.03
N SER A 89 12.24 -0.34 1.97
CA SER A 89 12.39 -0.65 3.39
C SER A 89 11.02 -0.98 3.98
N ASP A 90 10.95 -1.93 4.88
CA ASP A 90 9.78 -2.25 5.73
C ASP A 90 9.63 -1.24 6.87
N ASP A 91 10.69 -0.49 7.18
CA ASP A 91 10.62 0.63 8.10
C ASP A 91 10.16 1.89 7.37
N ILE A 92 9.02 2.43 7.77
CA ILE A 92 8.48 3.69 7.26
C ILE A 92 8.96 4.80 8.20
N SER A 93 10.16 5.32 7.94
CA SER A 93 10.73 6.46 8.66
C SER A 93 11.38 7.43 7.69
N GLU A 94 11.64 8.67 8.13
CA GLU A 94 12.38 9.62 7.32
C GLU A 94 13.80 9.11 7.02
N ALA A 95 14.44 8.49 7.97
CA ALA A 95 15.80 7.96 7.81
C ALA A 95 15.84 6.89 6.70
N SER A 96 14.94 5.91 6.74
CA SER A 96 14.84 4.85 5.74
C SER A 96 14.46 5.39 4.36
N LEU A 97 13.57 6.39 4.32
CA LEU A 97 13.16 7.04 3.09
C LEU A 97 14.34 7.78 2.42
N LEU A 98 15.13 8.53 3.20
CA LEU A 98 16.31 9.22 2.69
C LEU A 98 17.43 8.27 2.29
N ASP A 99 17.60 7.16 2.99
CA ASP A 99 18.60 6.14 2.67
C ASP A 99 18.27 5.41 1.36
N ALA A 100 17.00 5.05 1.18
CA ALA A 100 16.49 4.52 -0.07
C ALA A 100 16.65 5.53 -1.23
N ALA A 101 16.36 6.82 -0.99
CA ALA A 101 16.56 7.89 -1.97
C ALA A 101 18.04 8.02 -2.39
N ARG A 102 18.97 7.96 -1.45
CA ARG A 102 20.42 7.96 -1.75
C ARG A 102 20.84 6.72 -2.53
N THR A 103 20.29 5.57 -2.21
CA THR A 103 20.58 4.32 -2.91
C THR A 103 20.17 4.40 -4.38
N VAL A 104 18.94 4.81 -4.69
CA VAL A 104 18.46 4.91 -6.08
C VAL A 104 19.16 6.02 -6.86
N ARG A 105 19.61 7.07 -6.19
CA ARG A 105 20.36 8.16 -6.80
C ARG A 105 21.66 7.70 -7.48
N THR A 106 22.29 6.65 -6.99
CA THR A 106 23.56 6.15 -7.54
C THR A 106 23.45 5.69 -8.99
N ILE A 107 22.23 5.35 -9.46
CA ILE A 107 22.01 4.93 -10.85
C ILE A 107 22.16 6.09 -11.85
N SER A 108 21.88 7.31 -11.42
CA SER A 108 21.92 8.50 -12.28
C SER A 108 23.34 8.93 -12.65
N SER A 109 24.35 8.55 -11.86
CA SER A 109 25.76 8.88 -12.12
C SER A 109 26.31 8.28 -13.41
N ALA A 110 25.57 7.34 -14.04
CA ALA A 110 25.97 6.61 -15.24
C ALA A 110 25.24 7.06 -16.53
N SER A 111 24.41 8.12 -16.50
CA SER A 111 23.58 8.54 -17.62
C SER A 111 23.84 9.97 -18.09
N GLN A 112 23.72 10.19 -19.40
CA GLN A 112 23.93 11.49 -20.05
C GLN A 112 22.70 12.39 -19.92
N ASN A 113 23.00 13.70 -19.83
CA ASN A 113 22.11 14.86 -19.70
C ASN A 113 20.84 14.88 -20.54
N LYS A 114 19.65 14.69 -19.93
CA LYS A 114 18.38 15.25 -20.43
C LYS A 114 17.56 15.80 -19.26
N ARG A 115 17.18 17.08 -19.35
CA ARG A 115 16.24 17.73 -18.42
C ARG A 115 14.81 17.31 -18.75
N THR A 116 14.12 16.65 -17.85
CA THR A 116 12.70 16.35 -17.96
C THR A 116 11.87 17.22 -17.03
N LYS A 117 10.79 17.80 -17.54
CA LYS A 117 9.83 18.55 -16.74
C LYS A 117 8.93 17.59 -15.99
N VAL A 118 8.75 17.79 -14.69
CA VAL A 118 7.75 17.07 -13.90
C VAL A 118 6.36 17.40 -14.46
N ALA A 119 5.73 16.42 -15.07
CA ALA A 119 4.34 16.54 -15.49
C ALA A 119 3.44 16.11 -14.31
N THR A 120 2.73 17.06 -13.74
CA THR A 120 1.58 16.74 -12.88
C THR A 120 0.48 16.20 -13.78
N GLN A 121 0.38 14.88 -13.90
CA GLN A 121 -0.73 14.27 -14.62
C GLN A 121 -2.02 14.53 -13.85
N LYS A 122 -3.00 15.11 -14.56
CA LYS A 122 -4.38 15.13 -14.06
C LYS A 122 -4.83 13.69 -13.88
N ILE A 123 -5.13 13.30 -12.63
CA ILE A 123 -5.69 11.98 -12.32
C ILE A 123 -6.95 11.81 -13.16
N ALA A 124 -6.91 10.84 -14.08
CA ALA A 124 -8.08 10.50 -14.88
C ALA A 124 -9.20 10.05 -13.93
N LYS A 125 -10.45 10.46 -14.24
CA LYS A 125 -11.62 10.03 -13.45
C LYS A 125 -11.75 8.50 -13.57
N SER A 126 -11.24 7.76 -12.60
CA SER A 126 -11.45 6.32 -12.52
C SER A 126 -12.77 6.03 -11.83
N ARG A 127 -13.52 5.05 -12.34
CA ARG A 127 -14.70 4.52 -11.68
C ARG A 127 -14.25 3.74 -10.43
N SER A 128 -14.77 4.08 -9.25
CA SER A 128 -14.49 3.30 -8.05
C SER A 128 -15.09 1.92 -8.19
N LEU A 129 -14.26 0.88 -8.17
CA LEU A 129 -14.67 -0.53 -8.22
C LEU A 129 -14.99 -1.08 -6.84
N TYR A 130 -14.47 -0.44 -5.79
CA TYR A 130 -14.60 -0.91 -4.41
C TYR A 130 -15.21 0.20 -3.53
N THR A 131 -15.96 -0.22 -2.54
CA THR A 131 -16.42 0.68 -1.47
C THR A 131 -15.26 1.04 -0.55
N GLY A 132 -15.33 2.19 0.14
CA GLY A 132 -14.31 2.63 1.10
C GLY A 132 -14.38 1.93 2.47
N HIS A 133 -15.18 0.87 2.60
CA HIS A 133 -15.30 0.13 3.85
C HIS A 133 -14.11 -0.82 4.04
N ASP A 134 -13.56 -0.83 5.25
CA ASP A 134 -12.54 -1.80 5.65
C ASP A 134 -13.24 -3.15 5.93
N PRO A 135 -13.05 -4.17 5.07
CA PRO A 135 -13.76 -5.44 5.23
C PRO A 135 -13.30 -6.24 6.46
N ILE A 136 -12.07 -5.99 6.93
CA ILE A 136 -11.48 -6.72 8.06
C ILE A 136 -12.09 -6.25 9.38
N SER A 137 -12.28 -4.93 9.56
CA SER A 137 -12.81 -4.37 10.79
C SER A 137 -14.34 -4.35 10.88
N THR A 138 -15.05 -4.75 9.82
CA THR A 138 -16.51 -4.74 9.78
C THR A 138 -17.14 -5.75 10.73
N LEU A 139 -16.47 -6.89 10.97
CA LEU A 139 -16.89 -7.94 11.89
C LEU A 139 -15.83 -8.16 12.96
N ASP A 140 -16.24 -8.37 14.18
CA ASP A 140 -15.36 -8.86 15.23
C ASP A 140 -15.04 -10.36 15.07
N SER A 141 -14.07 -10.86 15.83
CA SER A 141 -13.63 -12.26 15.73
C SER A 141 -14.77 -13.27 16.00
N ALA A 142 -15.65 -12.96 16.96
CA ALA A 142 -16.77 -13.83 17.27
C ALA A 142 -17.79 -13.94 16.13
N ALA A 143 -18.09 -12.81 15.49
CA ALA A 143 -18.96 -12.76 14.32
C ALA A 143 -18.34 -13.47 13.11
N LYS A 144 -17.02 -13.40 12.91
CA LYS A 144 -16.30 -14.11 11.86
C LYS A 144 -16.36 -15.62 12.07
N VAL A 145 -16.12 -16.08 13.30
CA VAL A 145 -16.24 -17.49 13.67
C VAL A 145 -17.69 -17.98 13.46
N ALA A 146 -18.68 -17.21 13.88
CA ALA A 146 -20.09 -17.55 13.68
C ALA A 146 -20.45 -17.62 12.19
N LEU A 147 -19.88 -16.74 11.36
CA LEU A 147 -20.05 -16.75 9.90
C LEU A 147 -19.49 -18.05 9.30
N LEU A 148 -18.26 -18.44 9.67
CA LEU A 148 -17.66 -19.72 9.23
C LEU A 148 -18.50 -20.93 9.61
N GLY A 149 -18.94 -21.01 10.86
CA GLY A 149 -19.81 -22.09 11.32
C GLY A 149 -21.15 -22.17 10.55
N ARG A 150 -21.69 -21.01 10.15
CA ARG A 150 -22.89 -20.96 9.30
C ARG A 150 -22.59 -21.47 7.88
N VAL A 151 -21.46 -21.08 7.30
CA VAL A 151 -21.02 -21.55 5.97
C VAL A 151 -20.83 -23.06 5.99
N GLU A 152 -20.15 -23.61 6.99
CA GLU A 152 -19.95 -25.06 7.14
C GLU A 152 -21.30 -25.82 7.23
N LYS A 153 -22.21 -25.36 8.09
CA LYS A 153 -23.55 -25.98 8.21
C LYS A 153 -24.28 -26.00 6.87
N LEU A 154 -24.20 -24.91 6.10
CA LEU A 154 -24.83 -24.85 4.78
C LEU A 154 -24.15 -25.78 3.78
N ALA A 155 -22.83 -25.87 3.80
CA ALA A 155 -22.07 -26.77 2.93
C ALA A 155 -22.39 -28.26 3.23
N ARG A 156 -22.35 -28.66 4.50
CA ARG A 156 -22.71 -30.04 4.93
C ARG A 156 -24.15 -30.39 4.66
N ALA A 157 -25.07 -29.43 4.72
CA ALA A 157 -26.46 -29.65 4.34
C ALA A 157 -26.64 -29.93 2.83
N LYS A 158 -25.68 -29.45 2.01
CA LYS A 158 -25.66 -29.72 0.57
C LYS A 158 -25.01 -31.06 0.23
N ASP A 159 -23.92 -31.41 0.91
CA ASP A 159 -23.23 -32.69 0.71
C ASP A 159 -22.58 -33.14 2.04
N PRO A 160 -23.03 -34.28 2.60
CA PRO A 160 -22.50 -34.80 3.87
C PRO A 160 -21.02 -35.22 3.81
N ARG A 161 -20.42 -35.29 2.63
CA ARG A 161 -19.00 -35.62 2.44
C ARG A 161 -18.10 -34.41 2.70
N VAL A 162 -18.64 -33.19 2.84
CA VAL A 162 -17.88 -32.00 3.16
C VAL A 162 -17.27 -32.13 4.56
N ALA A 163 -15.95 -32.16 4.64
CA ALA A 163 -15.19 -32.26 5.89
C ALA A 163 -14.50 -30.93 6.27
N GLN A 164 -14.18 -30.12 5.28
CA GLN A 164 -13.46 -28.84 5.39
C GLN A 164 -14.13 -27.76 4.55
#